data_d4e2c4b8adf5d30bfd07e7d156d25d94
#
_entry.id   d4e2c4b8adf5d30bfd07e7d156d25d94
#
_cell.length_a   1.000
_cell.length_b   1.000
_cell.length_c   1.000
_cell.angle_alpha   90.00
_cell.angle_beta   90.00
_cell.angle_gamma   90.00
#
_symmetry.space_group_name_H-M   'P 1'
#
loop_
_entity.id
_entity.type
_entity.pdbx_description
1 polymer ?
#
loop_
_entity_poly.entity_id
_entity_poly.type
_entity_poly.pdbx_seq_one_letter_code
_entity_poly.pdbx_strand_id
1 'polypeptide(L)'
;MSAFCIGSEMRGLTQIRGANNVFPTVVALKSLAAEVRVLLGADCQIGYAADWSEYFGYLPKDDSGDPFFHLDPLWSDDSIDFIGIDNYMPLSDWRDGPEHKDAHWPAIYDPAYLRSNIEGGEGYEWFYKSDAARAAQVRTPITDGAHDEAWVWRVKDIRNWWSAAG
;
A
#
# COMPACT_ATOMS: atom_id res chain seq x y z
N MET A 1 -13.35 -20.39 -13.95
CA MET A 1 -12.46 -20.11 -12.82
C MET A 1 -13.19 -19.14 -11.91
N SER A 2 -13.35 -19.44 -10.64
CA SER A 2 -13.95 -18.56 -9.63
C SER A 2 -12.86 -18.06 -8.68
N ALA A 3 -13.06 -16.90 -8.11
CA ALA A 3 -12.16 -16.34 -7.11
C ALA A 3 -12.93 -16.00 -5.84
N PHE A 4 -12.27 -16.13 -4.69
CA PHE A 4 -12.84 -15.84 -3.38
C PHE A 4 -11.85 -15.02 -2.55
N CYS A 5 -12.29 -13.86 -2.06
CA CYS A 5 -11.53 -13.05 -1.11
C CYS A 5 -11.88 -13.48 0.32
N ILE A 6 -10.88 -13.85 1.10
CA ILE A 6 -11.02 -14.20 2.53
C ILE A 6 -11.19 -12.96 3.42
N GLY A 7 -10.95 -11.78 2.90
CA GLY A 7 -11.10 -10.51 3.58
C GLY A 7 -10.66 -9.35 2.71
N SER A 8 -11.01 -8.13 3.10
CA SER A 8 -10.66 -6.90 2.40
C SER A 8 -10.48 -5.76 3.39
N GLU A 9 -9.46 -4.90 3.15
CA GLU A 9 -9.25 -3.63 3.85
C GLU A 9 -9.23 -3.73 5.38
N MET A 10 -8.65 -4.80 5.93
CA MET A 10 -8.63 -5.06 7.38
C MET A 10 -7.42 -4.39 8.09
N ARG A 11 -6.90 -3.29 7.56
CA ARG A 11 -5.70 -2.60 8.07
C ARG A 11 -5.69 -2.42 9.58
N GLY A 12 -6.83 -2.01 10.18
CA GLY A 12 -6.94 -1.82 11.63
C GLY A 12 -6.77 -3.10 12.45
N LEU A 13 -6.93 -4.28 11.82
CA LEU A 13 -6.74 -5.59 12.45
C LEU A 13 -5.38 -6.19 12.08
N THR A 14 -5.01 -6.17 10.80
CA THR A 14 -3.77 -6.79 10.32
C THR A 14 -2.52 -6.13 10.89
N GLN A 15 -2.58 -4.84 11.24
CA GLN A 15 -1.49 -4.10 11.87
C GLN A 15 -1.44 -4.22 13.40
N ILE A 16 -2.34 -4.98 14.03
CA ILE A 16 -2.23 -5.28 15.47
C ILE A 16 -1.01 -6.16 15.68
N ARG A 17 -0.02 -5.61 16.40
CA ARG A 17 1.25 -6.26 16.69
C ARG A 17 1.24 -6.82 18.12
N GLY A 18 1.37 -8.11 18.24
CA GLY A 18 1.52 -8.83 19.50
C GLY A 18 2.97 -8.95 19.96
N ALA A 19 3.21 -9.77 20.97
CA ALA A 19 4.55 -10.07 21.45
C ALA A 19 5.42 -10.69 20.33
N ASN A 20 6.72 -10.44 20.38
CA ASN A 20 7.71 -10.94 19.40
C ASN A 20 7.39 -10.57 17.95
N ASN A 21 6.75 -9.41 17.72
CA ASN A 21 6.36 -8.92 16.40
C ASN A 21 5.43 -9.87 15.62
N VAL A 22 4.65 -10.68 16.33
CA VAL A 22 3.61 -11.51 15.72
C VAL A 22 2.38 -10.66 15.41
N PHE A 23 1.81 -10.81 14.22
CA PHE A 23 0.57 -10.18 13.78
C PHE A 23 -0.56 -11.21 13.84
N PRO A 24 -1.35 -11.26 14.94
CA PRO A 24 -2.30 -12.36 15.20
C PRO A 24 -3.39 -12.46 14.14
N THR A 25 -3.84 -11.34 13.60
CA THR A 25 -4.85 -11.36 12.51
C THR A 25 -4.30 -11.99 11.24
N VAL A 26 -3.03 -11.72 10.91
CA VAL A 26 -2.38 -12.35 9.74
C VAL A 26 -2.29 -13.87 9.92
N VAL A 27 -1.94 -14.32 11.12
CA VAL A 27 -1.93 -15.76 11.46
C VAL A 27 -3.34 -16.36 11.31
N ALA A 28 -4.39 -15.67 11.77
CA ALA A 28 -5.76 -16.11 11.65
C ALA A 28 -6.23 -16.16 10.18
N LEU A 29 -5.84 -15.18 9.36
CA LEU A 29 -6.14 -15.16 7.93
C LEU A 29 -5.51 -16.31 7.17
N LYS A 30 -4.28 -16.71 7.51
CA LYS A 30 -3.63 -17.92 6.96
C LYS A 30 -4.44 -19.19 7.29
N SER A 31 -4.85 -19.33 8.54
CA SER A 31 -5.69 -20.47 8.95
C SER A 31 -7.03 -20.48 8.21
N LEU A 32 -7.67 -19.31 8.07
CA LEU A 32 -8.90 -19.14 7.31
C LEU A 32 -8.70 -19.51 5.83
N ALA A 33 -7.60 -19.07 5.21
CA ALA A 33 -7.30 -19.42 3.82
C ALA A 33 -7.20 -20.94 3.62
N ALA A 34 -6.52 -21.64 4.53
CA ALA A 34 -6.41 -23.10 4.49
C ALA A 34 -7.78 -23.79 4.65
N GLU A 35 -8.63 -23.33 5.58
CA GLU A 35 -9.97 -23.87 5.76
C GLU A 35 -10.86 -23.63 4.52
N VAL A 36 -10.81 -22.42 3.95
CA VAL A 36 -11.54 -22.08 2.72
C VAL A 36 -11.05 -22.91 1.55
N ARG A 37 -9.74 -23.18 1.45
CA ARG A 37 -9.17 -24.06 0.43
C ARG A 37 -9.74 -25.48 0.51
N VAL A 38 -9.90 -26.02 1.71
CA VAL A 38 -10.52 -27.34 1.90
C VAL A 38 -11.99 -27.36 1.44
N LEU A 39 -12.73 -26.26 1.68
CA LEU A 39 -14.14 -26.16 1.33
C LEU A 39 -14.36 -25.95 -0.17
N LEU A 40 -13.55 -25.10 -0.81
CA LEU A 40 -13.76 -24.66 -2.21
C LEU A 40 -12.97 -25.48 -3.23
N GLY A 41 -11.95 -26.22 -2.78
CA GLY A 41 -11.08 -27.01 -3.66
C GLY A 41 -10.07 -26.17 -4.43
N ALA A 42 -9.31 -26.84 -5.30
CA ALA A 42 -8.21 -26.24 -6.05
C ALA A 42 -8.65 -25.39 -7.24
N ASP A 43 -9.89 -25.53 -7.70
CA ASP A 43 -10.41 -24.79 -8.88
C ASP A 43 -10.84 -23.35 -8.54
N CYS A 44 -10.96 -23.00 -7.26
CA CYS A 44 -11.28 -21.66 -6.79
C CYS A 44 -10.00 -20.94 -6.36
N GLN A 45 -9.71 -19.79 -6.96
CA GLN A 45 -8.63 -18.94 -6.51
C GLN A 45 -8.99 -18.24 -5.21
N ILE A 46 -8.04 -18.18 -4.27
CA ILE A 46 -8.23 -17.55 -2.95
C ILE A 46 -7.23 -16.41 -2.82
N GLY A 47 -7.69 -15.27 -2.31
CA GLY A 47 -6.84 -14.12 -2.07
C GLY A 47 -7.36 -13.21 -0.96
N TYR A 48 -6.57 -12.22 -0.63
CA TYR A 48 -6.91 -11.13 0.28
C TYR A 48 -6.75 -9.79 -0.46
N ALA A 49 -7.70 -8.87 -0.30
CA ALA A 49 -7.65 -7.55 -0.90
C ALA A 49 -7.24 -6.52 0.16
N ALA A 50 -5.99 -6.10 0.13
CA ALA A 50 -5.47 -5.10 1.05
C ALA A 50 -5.85 -3.68 0.62
N ASP A 51 -6.08 -2.79 1.58
CA ASP A 51 -6.13 -1.35 1.33
C ASP A 51 -4.81 -0.86 0.73
N TRP A 52 -4.86 0.14 -0.15
CA TRP A 52 -3.67 0.72 -0.77
C TRP A 52 -2.64 1.27 0.24
N SER A 53 -3.08 1.59 1.44
CA SER A 53 -2.24 2.04 2.54
C SER A 53 -1.82 0.91 3.49
N GLU A 54 -2.18 -0.35 3.18
CA GLU A 54 -1.90 -1.55 3.98
C GLU A 54 -0.91 -2.48 3.30
N TYR A 55 -1.01 -2.67 1.98
CA TYR A 55 -0.33 -3.74 1.24
C TYR A 55 1.19 -3.70 1.37
N PHE A 56 1.78 -2.52 1.44
CA PHE A 56 3.23 -2.30 1.44
C PHE A 56 3.88 -2.47 2.82
N GLY A 57 3.11 -2.66 3.88
CA GLY A 57 3.63 -2.87 5.21
C GLY A 57 3.05 -1.95 6.28
N TYR A 58 3.58 -2.09 7.48
CA TYR A 58 3.20 -1.33 8.65
C TYR A 58 4.40 -0.57 9.22
N LEU A 59 4.27 0.73 9.32
CA LEU A 59 5.22 1.60 9.98
C LEU A 59 4.64 2.05 11.31
N PRO A 60 5.07 1.47 12.45
CA PRO A 60 4.55 1.84 13.75
C PRO A 60 5.01 3.24 14.15
N LYS A 61 4.18 3.93 14.96
CA LYS A 61 4.52 5.22 15.56
C LYS A 61 5.20 4.99 16.93
N ASP A 62 6.30 4.25 16.95
CA ASP A 62 7.06 3.88 18.13
C ASP A 62 8.51 4.39 18.11
N ASP A 63 8.78 5.36 17.19
CA ASP A 63 10.07 5.99 16.97
C ASP A 63 11.20 5.04 16.55
N SER A 64 10.89 3.75 16.26
CA SER A 64 11.89 2.81 15.73
C SER A 64 12.30 3.14 14.30
N GLY A 65 11.36 3.67 13.50
CA GLY A 65 11.55 3.89 12.06
C GLY A 65 11.53 2.61 11.22
N ASP A 66 11.35 1.45 11.86
CA ASP A 66 11.40 0.15 11.19
C ASP A 66 10.04 -0.21 10.55
N PRO A 67 9.98 -0.51 9.26
CA PRO A 67 8.80 -1.07 8.61
C PRO A 67 8.66 -2.55 8.95
N PHE A 68 7.40 -3.01 9.08
CA PHE A 68 7.07 -4.42 9.20
C PHE A 68 6.29 -4.86 7.98
N PHE A 69 6.79 -5.83 7.24
CA PHE A 69 6.11 -6.43 6.09
C PHE A 69 5.13 -7.50 6.59
N HIS A 70 4.12 -7.04 7.31
CA HIS A 70 3.24 -7.88 8.13
C HIS A 70 2.34 -8.80 7.31
N LEU A 71 2.05 -8.46 6.04
CA LEU A 71 1.24 -9.28 5.13
C LEU A 71 2.07 -10.30 4.33
N ASP A 72 3.40 -10.19 4.28
CA ASP A 72 4.24 -11.12 3.52
C ASP A 72 4.00 -12.59 3.89
N PRO A 73 3.85 -12.96 5.18
CA PRO A 73 3.53 -14.33 5.54
C PRO A 73 2.17 -14.82 5.01
N LEU A 74 1.21 -13.91 4.75
CA LEU A 74 -0.06 -14.24 4.11
C LEU A 74 0.12 -14.36 2.59
N TRP A 75 0.82 -13.39 1.97
CA TRP A 75 1.06 -13.38 0.53
C TRP A 75 1.82 -14.62 0.04
N SER A 76 2.74 -15.14 0.86
CA SER A 76 3.54 -16.33 0.58
C SER A 76 2.90 -17.64 1.02
N ASP A 77 1.66 -17.64 1.51
CA ASP A 77 0.98 -18.86 1.94
C ASP A 77 0.48 -19.68 0.76
N ASP A 78 0.72 -20.98 0.78
CA ASP A 78 0.32 -21.91 -0.29
C ASP A 78 -1.20 -21.94 -0.56
N SER A 79 -2.01 -21.45 0.36
CA SER A 79 -3.47 -21.34 0.21
C SER A 79 -3.90 -20.05 -0.46
N ILE A 80 -2.98 -19.14 -0.77
CA ILE A 80 -3.24 -17.86 -1.45
C ILE A 80 -2.78 -17.94 -2.90
N ASP A 81 -3.66 -17.62 -3.83
CA ASP A 81 -3.38 -17.66 -5.27
C ASP A 81 -3.21 -16.27 -5.89
N PHE A 82 -3.76 -15.23 -5.26
CA PHE A 82 -3.65 -13.87 -5.77
C PHE A 82 -3.64 -12.82 -4.66
N ILE A 83 -3.03 -11.69 -4.96
CA ILE A 83 -3.01 -10.50 -4.13
C ILE A 83 -3.97 -9.49 -4.73
N GLY A 84 -4.89 -8.97 -3.90
CA GLY A 84 -5.74 -7.84 -4.24
C GLY A 84 -5.24 -6.56 -3.59
N ILE A 85 -5.33 -5.46 -4.30
CA ILE A 85 -5.07 -4.12 -3.76
C ILE A 85 -6.25 -3.23 -4.13
N ASP A 86 -6.97 -2.74 -3.11
CA ASP A 86 -8.03 -1.74 -3.29
C ASP A 86 -7.36 -0.37 -3.46
N ASN A 87 -7.23 0.05 -4.72
CA ASN A 87 -6.36 1.15 -5.10
C ASN A 87 -7.10 2.49 -5.13
N TYR A 88 -6.86 3.32 -4.12
CA TYR A 88 -7.30 4.72 -4.03
C TYR A 88 -6.11 5.71 -4.05
N MET A 89 -4.99 5.31 -4.61
CA MET A 89 -3.78 6.14 -4.67
C MET A 89 -4.03 7.43 -5.43
N PRO A 90 -3.64 8.61 -4.88
CA PRO A 90 -3.95 9.89 -5.50
C PRO A 90 -3.21 10.08 -6.82
N LEU A 91 -3.91 10.50 -7.87
CA LEU A 91 -3.35 10.88 -9.17
C LEU A 91 -3.30 12.41 -9.36
N SER A 92 -3.60 13.18 -8.30
CA SER A 92 -3.68 14.63 -8.38
C SER A 92 -3.48 15.25 -7.01
N ASP A 93 -2.77 16.37 -6.97
CA ASP A 93 -2.71 17.28 -5.81
C ASP A 93 -3.26 18.67 -6.18
N TRP A 94 -4.25 18.68 -7.08
CA TRP A 94 -4.91 19.90 -7.54
C TRP A 94 -5.60 20.64 -6.41
N ARG A 95 -5.58 21.97 -6.47
CA ARG A 95 -6.31 22.87 -5.56
C ARG A 95 -7.16 23.84 -6.35
N ASP A 96 -8.16 24.39 -5.71
CA ASP A 96 -8.96 25.47 -6.29
C ASP A 96 -8.13 26.75 -6.43
N GLY A 97 -8.41 27.49 -7.52
CA GLY A 97 -7.74 28.74 -7.83
C GLY A 97 -6.44 28.56 -8.62
N PRO A 98 -5.79 29.67 -8.97
CA PRO A 98 -4.61 29.65 -9.86
C PRO A 98 -3.27 29.48 -9.11
N GLU A 99 -3.24 29.58 -7.79
CA GLU A 99 -2.02 29.63 -6.99
C GLU A 99 -1.78 28.30 -6.25
N HIS A 100 -1.45 27.23 -7.00
CA HIS A 100 -1.08 25.95 -6.40
C HIS A 100 0.08 25.29 -7.16
N LYS A 101 0.71 24.28 -6.57
CA LYS A 101 1.92 23.66 -7.11
C LYS A 101 1.75 23.05 -8.51
N ASP A 102 0.54 22.59 -8.84
CA ASP A 102 0.24 21.93 -10.12
C ASP A 102 -0.48 22.88 -11.11
N ALA A 103 -0.58 24.18 -10.80
CA ALA A 103 -1.25 25.21 -11.64
C ALA A 103 -0.62 25.38 -13.04
N HIS A 104 0.58 24.84 -13.27
CA HIS A 104 1.22 24.84 -14.58
C HIS A 104 0.60 23.83 -15.57
N TRP A 105 -0.19 22.86 -15.08
CA TRP A 105 -0.94 21.94 -15.92
C TRP A 105 -2.25 22.56 -16.42
N PRO A 106 -2.75 22.18 -17.62
CA PRO A 106 -3.95 22.79 -18.20
C PRO A 106 -5.22 22.60 -17.38
N ALA A 107 -5.39 21.44 -16.74
CA ALA A 107 -6.58 21.09 -15.95
C ALA A 107 -6.33 19.88 -15.06
N ILE A 108 -7.15 19.73 -14.00
CA ILE A 108 -7.09 18.57 -13.08
C ILE A 108 -7.28 17.22 -13.79
N TYR A 109 -8.06 17.19 -14.87
CA TYR A 109 -8.34 15.98 -15.66
C TYR A 109 -7.49 15.86 -16.93
N ASP A 110 -6.43 16.66 -17.06
CA ASP A 110 -5.49 16.53 -18.18
C ASP A 110 -4.83 15.15 -18.15
N PRO A 111 -4.88 14.35 -19.27
CA PRO A 111 -4.35 12.99 -19.26
C PRO A 111 -2.84 12.92 -19.05
N ALA A 112 -2.08 13.94 -19.46
CA ALA A 112 -0.63 13.96 -19.23
C ALA A 112 -0.31 14.25 -17.77
N TYR A 113 -1.09 15.15 -17.12
CA TYR A 113 -1.01 15.40 -15.69
C TYR A 113 -1.31 14.15 -14.86
N LEU A 114 -2.44 13.48 -15.14
CA LEU A 114 -2.83 12.28 -14.40
C LEU A 114 -1.80 11.15 -14.61
N ARG A 115 -1.31 10.99 -15.84
CA ARG A 115 -0.27 9.99 -16.16
C ARG A 115 1.05 10.26 -15.45
N SER A 116 1.47 11.52 -15.32
CA SER A 116 2.70 11.88 -14.61
C SER A 116 2.64 11.54 -13.12
N ASN A 117 1.44 11.40 -12.56
CA ASN A 117 1.21 11.03 -11.16
C ASN A 117 0.98 9.53 -10.94
N ILE A 118 1.13 8.65 -11.93
CA ILE A 118 1.09 7.19 -11.73
C ILE A 118 2.39 6.74 -11.04
N GLU A 119 3.53 6.97 -11.68
CA GLU A 119 4.88 6.77 -11.10
C GLU A 119 5.47 8.15 -10.72
N GLY A 120 4.70 8.93 -9.95
CA GLY A 120 5.04 10.30 -9.56
C GLY A 120 4.08 10.83 -8.49
N GLY A 121 4.30 12.07 -8.07
CA GLY A 121 3.44 12.78 -7.13
C GLY A 121 3.43 12.24 -5.71
N GLU A 122 2.32 12.46 -4.99
CA GLU A 122 2.17 12.01 -3.61
C GLU A 122 2.21 10.48 -3.52
N GLY A 123 3.03 9.99 -2.59
CA GLY A 123 3.22 8.56 -2.35
C GLY A 123 4.22 7.88 -3.30
N TYR A 124 4.83 8.63 -4.23
CA TYR A 124 5.93 8.18 -5.08
C TYR A 124 7.17 9.07 -4.96
N GLU A 125 7.04 10.36 -5.25
CA GLU A 125 8.15 11.33 -5.18
C GLU A 125 8.22 12.04 -3.85
N TRP A 126 7.04 12.30 -3.24
CA TRP A 126 6.93 13.08 -2.02
C TRP A 126 5.71 12.69 -1.20
N PHE A 127 5.66 13.19 0.04
CA PHE A 127 4.54 13.04 0.96
C PHE A 127 4.32 14.32 1.78
N TYR A 128 3.21 14.39 2.50
CA TYR A 128 2.93 15.46 3.46
C TYR A 128 3.21 15.01 4.89
N LYS A 129 4.10 15.72 5.59
CA LYS A 129 4.45 15.43 6.99
C LYS A 129 3.32 15.69 7.99
N SER A 130 2.35 16.56 7.64
CA SER A 130 1.24 16.97 8.48
C SER A 130 0.11 17.59 7.67
N ASP A 131 -1.07 17.74 8.29
CA ASP A 131 -2.21 18.42 7.67
C ASP A 131 -1.90 19.89 7.34
N ALA A 132 -1.10 20.58 8.17
CA ALA A 132 -0.66 21.93 7.90
C ALA A 132 0.25 21.98 6.65
N ALA A 133 1.16 21.01 6.49
CA ALA A 133 1.99 20.90 5.29
C ALA A 133 1.13 20.60 4.04
N ARG A 134 0.09 19.76 4.18
CA ARG A 134 -0.88 19.48 3.11
C ARG A 134 -1.68 20.73 2.71
N ALA A 135 -2.17 21.49 3.68
CA ALA A 135 -2.89 22.72 3.43
C ALA A 135 -2.03 23.77 2.70
N ALA A 136 -0.75 23.84 3.05
CA ALA A 136 0.22 24.76 2.44
C ALA A 136 0.94 24.20 1.21
N GLN A 137 0.63 22.98 0.77
CA GLN A 137 1.33 22.22 -0.28
C GLN A 137 2.86 22.19 -0.09
N VAL A 138 3.32 22.02 1.14
CA VAL A 138 4.74 21.82 1.46
C VAL A 138 5.09 20.34 1.32
N ARG A 139 5.51 19.95 0.12
CA ARG A 139 5.85 18.58 -0.27
C ARG A 139 7.21 18.19 0.29
N THR A 140 7.29 17.02 0.93
CA THR A 140 8.55 16.46 1.45
C THR A 140 8.98 15.30 0.55
N PRO A 141 10.20 15.30 -0.02
CA PRO A 141 10.68 14.20 -0.83
C PRO A 141 10.69 12.87 -0.08
N ILE A 142 10.33 11.79 -0.76
CA ILE A 142 10.51 10.42 -0.28
C ILE A 142 11.92 9.96 -0.67
N THR A 143 12.74 9.66 0.32
CA THR A 143 14.11 9.18 0.14
C THR A 143 14.40 8.10 1.17
N ASP A 144 15.28 7.18 0.81
CA ASP A 144 15.99 6.38 1.80
C ASP A 144 17.48 6.62 1.62
N GLY A 145 18.03 7.50 2.46
CA GLY A 145 19.45 7.82 2.46
C GLY A 145 20.34 6.78 3.17
N ALA A 146 19.71 5.81 3.87
CA ALA A 146 20.44 4.81 4.65
C ALA A 146 20.82 3.58 3.81
N HIS A 147 19.90 3.11 2.95
CA HIS A 147 20.01 1.84 2.23
C HIS A 147 19.83 1.98 0.72
N ASP A 148 19.53 3.18 0.23
CA ASP A 148 19.19 3.46 -1.18
C ASP A 148 17.93 2.70 -1.67
N GLU A 149 17.01 2.41 -0.73
CA GLU A 149 15.80 1.61 -0.93
C GLU A 149 14.55 2.48 -0.82
N ALA A 150 14.53 3.60 -1.54
CA ALA A 150 13.43 4.57 -1.47
C ALA A 150 12.04 3.95 -1.78
N TRP A 151 11.98 2.87 -2.55
CA TRP A 151 10.76 2.16 -2.89
C TRP A 151 10.00 1.63 -1.66
N VAL A 152 10.67 1.30 -0.57
CA VAL A 152 10.07 0.87 0.72
C VAL A 152 9.10 1.91 1.27
N TRP A 153 9.36 3.19 1.00
CA TRP A 153 8.57 4.33 1.47
C TRP A 153 7.57 4.85 0.43
N ARG A 154 7.62 4.29 -0.79
CA ARG A 154 6.78 4.71 -1.92
C ARG A 154 5.55 3.84 -2.05
N VAL A 155 4.46 4.23 -1.41
CA VAL A 155 3.20 3.45 -1.45
C VAL A 155 2.65 3.25 -2.87
N LYS A 156 3.03 4.08 -3.83
CA LYS A 156 2.65 3.95 -5.25
C LYS A 156 3.61 3.09 -6.07
N ASP A 157 4.76 2.74 -5.55
CA ASP A 157 5.78 2.03 -6.31
C ASP A 157 5.56 0.51 -6.30
N ILE A 158 4.36 0.12 -6.73
CA ILE A 158 3.93 -1.29 -6.81
C ILE A 158 4.94 -2.12 -7.61
N ARG A 159 5.49 -1.52 -8.67
CA ARG A 159 6.45 -2.22 -9.53
C ARG A 159 7.70 -2.65 -8.78
N ASN A 160 8.37 -1.71 -8.10
CA ASN A 160 9.60 -2.02 -7.38
C ASN A 160 9.31 -2.87 -6.15
N TRP A 161 8.18 -2.64 -5.48
CA TRP A 161 7.73 -3.48 -4.38
C TRP A 161 7.74 -4.97 -4.74
N TRP A 162 7.12 -5.34 -5.87
CA TRP A 162 7.05 -6.75 -6.29
C TRP A 162 8.30 -7.24 -7.03
N SER A 163 9.14 -6.35 -7.55
CA SER A 163 10.38 -6.72 -8.23
C SER A 163 11.56 -6.89 -7.26
N ALA A 164 11.54 -6.19 -6.13
CA ALA A 164 12.60 -6.22 -5.14
C ALA A 164 12.44 -7.36 -4.10
N ALA A 165 11.24 -7.96 -4.00
CA ALA A 165 10.97 -9.11 -3.16
C ALA A 165 11.50 -10.39 -3.82
N GLY A 166 12.81 -10.49 -3.99
CA GLY A 166 13.52 -11.64 -4.50
C GLY A 166 14.37 -12.30 -3.43
#